data_9bfc4119c726589b255cfc0e14a3ce25
#
_entry.id   9bfc4119c726589b255cfc0e14a3ce25
#
_cell.length_a   1.000
_cell.length_b   1.000
_cell.length_c   1.000
_cell.angle_alpha   90.00
_cell.angle_beta   90.00
_cell.angle_gamma   90.00
#
_symmetry.space_group_name_H-M   'P 1'
#
loop_
_entity.id
_entity.type
_entity.pdbx_description
1 polymer ?
#
loop_
_entity_poly.entity_id
_entity_poly.type
_entity_poly.pdbx_seq_one_letter_code
_entity_poly.pdbx_strand_id
1 'polypeptide(L)'
;MQIIADLHTHTLSATHAFNTLDEMAAKAAALGYAALAITDHGPAMPDAPHMWHFANQTALPPVLHGVAMMYGAEANVMDTNGGLDFAQSRLRALDWVVASIHSPCIPG
;
A
#
# COMPACT_ATOMS: atom_id res chain seq x y z
N MET A 1 -17.61 -14.99 -12.04
CA MET A 1 -16.26 -14.71 -11.51
C MET A 1 -16.39 -14.12 -10.11
N GLN A 2 -15.54 -14.55 -9.21
CA GLN A 2 -15.55 -14.09 -7.82
C GLN A 2 -14.20 -13.42 -7.51
N ILE A 3 -14.25 -12.22 -6.95
CA ILE A 3 -13.05 -11.52 -6.48
C ILE A 3 -12.72 -12.07 -5.09
N ILE A 4 -11.49 -12.54 -4.90
CA ILE A 4 -11.03 -13.14 -3.64
C ILE A 4 -9.91 -12.34 -2.96
N ALA A 5 -9.40 -11.29 -3.62
CA ALA A 5 -8.35 -10.43 -3.08
C ALA A 5 -8.46 -9.04 -3.67
N ASP A 6 -8.07 -8.03 -2.88
CA ASP A 6 -7.85 -6.67 -3.37
C ASP A 6 -6.39 -6.32 -3.10
N LEU A 7 -5.64 -6.03 -4.14
CA LEU A 7 -4.19 -5.84 -4.09
C LEU A 7 -3.76 -4.37 -4.19
N HIS A 8 -4.70 -3.44 -4.12
CA HIS A 8 -4.41 -2.00 -4.21
C HIS A 8 -5.40 -1.22 -3.36
N THR A 9 -5.05 -0.96 -2.11
CA THR A 9 -5.90 -0.22 -1.18
C THR A 9 -5.10 0.76 -0.34
N HIS A 10 -5.80 1.74 0.22
CA HIS A 10 -5.23 2.80 1.04
C HIS A 10 -5.90 2.87 2.40
N THR A 11 -5.12 3.28 3.41
CA THR A 11 -5.62 3.54 4.76
C THR A 11 -5.57 5.05 5.05
N LEU A 12 -6.07 5.43 6.21
CA LEU A 12 -6.01 6.83 6.66
C LEU A 12 -4.58 7.34 6.92
N SER A 13 -3.57 6.48 6.81
CA SER A 13 -2.17 6.92 6.79
C SER A 13 -1.86 7.78 5.57
N ALA A 14 -2.56 7.57 4.45
CA ALA A 14 -2.62 8.51 3.34
C ALA A 14 -3.77 9.50 3.63
N THR A 15 -3.48 10.81 3.61
CA THR A 15 -4.36 11.81 4.20
C THR A 15 -5.74 11.97 3.54
N HIS A 16 -5.96 11.39 2.36
CA HIS A 16 -7.27 11.42 1.71
C HIS A 16 -7.94 10.05 1.61
N ALA A 17 -7.53 9.10 2.44
CA ALA A 17 -8.26 7.87 2.72
C ALA A 17 -8.77 7.90 4.16
N PHE A 18 -9.81 7.18 4.47
CA PHE A 18 -10.58 7.43 5.70
C PHE A 18 -10.67 6.25 6.65
N ASN A 19 -10.23 5.06 6.24
CA ASN A 19 -10.38 3.86 7.06
C ASN A 19 -9.05 3.43 7.67
N THR A 20 -9.13 2.88 8.87
CA THR A 20 -8.00 2.25 9.55
C THR A 20 -7.66 0.91 8.90
N LEU A 21 -6.47 0.39 9.19
CA LEU A 21 -6.06 -0.96 8.80
C LEU A 21 -7.09 -2.01 9.26
N ASP A 22 -7.53 -1.92 10.51
CA ASP A 22 -8.49 -2.88 11.08
C ASP A 22 -9.83 -2.83 10.36
N GLU A 23 -10.34 -1.63 10.08
CA GLU A 23 -11.59 -1.46 9.33
C GLU A 23 -11.49 -2.03 7.91
N MET A 24 -10.37 -1.82 7.24
CA MET A 24 -10.13 -2.36 5.90
C MET A 24 -10.14 -3.89 5.93
N ALA A 25 -9.45 -4.50 6.89
CA ALA A 25 -9.39 -5.95 7.03
C ALA A 25 -10.76 -6.54 7.39
N ALA A 26 -11.50 -5.88 8.28
CA ALA A 26 -12.85 -6.31 8.66
C ALA A 26 -13.81 -6.27 7.46
N LYS A 27 -13.72 -5.24 6.63
CA LYS A 27 -14.55 -5.14 5.41
C LYS A 27 -14.17 -6.21 4.40
N ALA A 28 -12.89 -6.47 4.21
CA ALA A 28 -12.42 -7.55 3.33
C ALA A 28 -12.96 -8.90 3.79
N ALA A 29 -12.94 -9.17 5.09
CA ALA A 29 -13.51 -10.38 5.67
C ALA A 29 -15.01 -10.47 5.40
N ALA A 30 -15.75 -9.39 5.59
CA ALA A 30 -17.20 -9.33 5.35
C ALA A 30 -17.55 -9.59 3.87
N LEU A 31 -16.67 -9.19 2.94
CA LEU A 31 -16.83 -9.44 1.51
C LEU A 31 -16.37 -10.84 1.07
N GLY A 32 -15.83 -11.62 1.99
CA GLY A 32 -15.33 -12.98 1.70
C GLY A 32 -13.97 -12.99 1.02
N TYR A 33 -13.17 -11.92 1.13
CA TYR A 33 -11.83 -11.89 0.56
C TYR A 33 -10.87 -12.77 1.37
N ALA A 34 -10.01 -13.48 0.66
CA ALA A 34 -8.96 -14.31 1.27
C ALA A 34 -7.71 -13.50 1.59
N ALA A 35 -7.46 -12.41 0.86
CA ALA A 35 -6.26 -11.59 1.00
C ALA A 35 -6.55 -10.11 0.73
N LEU A 36 -5.76 -9.24 1.35
CA LEU A 36 -5.83 -7.80 1.18
C LEU A 36 -4.41 -7.22 1.19
N ALA A 37 -4.09 -6.38 0.21
CA ALA A 37 -2.84 -5.62 0.23
C ALA A 37 -3.10 -4.17 0.64
N ILE A 38 -2.32 -3.68 1.58
CA ILE A 38 -2.30 -2.29 2.01
C ILE A 38 -1.15 -1.61 1.27
N THR A 39 -1.48 -0.64 0.43
CA THR A 39 -0.54 -0.03 -0.51
C THR A 39 -0.67 1.49 -0.49
N ASP A 40 -0.45 2.11 0.66
CA ASP A 40 -0.49 3.56 0.78
C ASP A 40 0.57 4.22 -0.11
N HIS A 41 0.33 5.46 -0.51
CA HIS A 41 1.18 6.19 -1.46
C HIS A 41 2.62 6.33 -1.00
N GLY A 42 3.56 6.20 -1.93
CA GLY A 42 4.97 6.45 -1.70
C GLY A 42 5.30 7.93 -1.45
N PRO A 43 6.53 8.21 -0.97
CA PRO A 43 6.89 9.50 -0.39
C PRO A 43 6.83 10.69 -1.34
N ALA A 44 6.85 10.48 -2.65
CA ALA A 44 6.75 11.58 -3.61
C ALA A 44 5.35 12.18 -3.72
N MET A 45 4.32 11.49 -3.22
CA MET A 45 2.96 12.02 -3.20
C MET A 45 2.75 12.96 -2.01
N PRO A 46 2.01 14.09 -2.19
CA PRO A 46 1.77 15.04 -1.10
C PRO A 46 1.04 14.47 0.11
N ASP A 47 0.24 13.43 -0.09
CA ASP A 47 -0.56 12.78 0.96
C ASP A 47 0.14 11.56 1.58
N ALA A 48 1.40 11.31 1.22
CA ALA A 48 2.11 10.11 1.66
C ALA A 48 2.32 10.09 3.17
N PRO A 49 2.23 8.90 3.80
CA PRO A 49 2.62 8.74 5.18
C PRO A 49 4.14 8.88 5.35
N HIS A 50 4.57 9.10 6.59
CA HIS A 50 5.99 9.09 6.94
C HIS A 50 6.63 7.74 6.59
N MET A 51 7.92 7.74 6.22
CA MET A 51 8.62 6.50 5.84
C MET A 51 8.61 5.43 6.94
N TRP A 52 8.46 5.82 8.20
CA TRP A 52 8.32 4.87 9.30
C TRP A 52 7.06 4.01 9.19
N HIS A 53 6.01 4.50 8.55
CA HIS A 53 4.83 3.70 8.26
C HIS A 53 5.21 2.41 7.50
N PHE A 54 6.02 2.55 6.45
CA PHE A 54 6.47 1.40 5.65
C PHE A 54 7.48 0.54 6.40
N ALA A 55 8.41 1.17 7.15
CA ALA A 55 9.43 0.46 7.92
C ALA A 55 8.81 -0.41 9.02
N ASN A 56 7.72 0.06 9.64
CA ASN A 56 7.06 -0.66 10.74
C ASN A 56 6.07 -1.73 10.29
N GLN A 57 5.85 -1.90 8.99
CA GLN A 57 4.90 -2.91 8.49
C GLN A 57 5.28 -4.33 8.92
N THR A 58 6.57 -4.59 9.14
CA THR A 58 7.04 -5.90 9.63
C THR A 58 6.53 -6.24 11.03
N ALA A 59 6.09 -5.24 11.81
CA ALA A 59 5.53 -5.44 13.14
C ALA A 59 4.03 -5.80 13.11
N LEU A 60 3.38 -5.69 11.95
CA LEU A 60 1.95 -5.91 11.81
C LEU A 60 1.62 -7.41 11.69
N PRO A 61 0.44 -7.83 12.17
CA PRO A 61 0.03 -9.23 12.06
C PRO A 61 -0.12 -9.67 10.60
N PRO A 62 0.33 -10.88 10.23
CA PRO A 62 0.17 -11.39 8.88
C PRO A 62 -1.28 -11.78 8.53
N VAL A 63 -2.14 -11.89 9.54
CA VAL A 63 -3.56 -12.22 9.36
C VAL A 63 -4.38 -11.30 10.27
N LEU A 64 -5.41 -10.68 9.71
CA LEU A 64 -6.39 -9.88 10.44
C LEU A 64 -7.79 -10.29 10.00
N HIS A 65 -8.68 -10.53 10.98
CA HIS A 65 -10.08 -10.97 10.72
C HIS A 65 -10.15 -12.19 9.80
N GLY A 66 -9.15 -13.08 9.84
CA GLY A 66 -9.07 -14.23 8.96
C GLY A 66 -8.60 -13.93 7.53
N VAL A 67 -8.25 -12.69 7.23
CA VAL A 67 -7.75 -12.26 5.92
C VAL A 67 -6.22 -12.25 5.93
N ALA A 68 -5.60 -12.86 4.93
CA ALA A 68 -4.15 -12.80 4.74
C ALA A 68 -3.76 -11.38 4.32
N MET A 69 -2.88 -10.73 5.10
CA MET A 69 -2.48 -9.35 4.86
C MET A 69 -1.15 -9.29 4.13
N MET A 70 -1.09 -8.46 3.11
CA MET A 70 0.15 -8.08 2.42
C MET A 70 0.39 -6.60 2.67
N TYR A 71 1.54 -6.27 3.21
CA TYR A 71 1.90 -4.89 3.54
C TYR A 71 2.90 -4.36 2.53
N GLY A 72 2.54 -3.29 1.87
CA GLY A 72 3.34 -2.78 0.79
C GLY A 72 3.17 -1.28 0.57
N ALA A 73 3.29 -0.87 -0.68
CA ALA A 73 3.20 0.52 -1.08
C ALA A 73 2.71 0.66 -2.51
N GLU A 74 2.11 1.79 -2.79
CA GLU A 74 1.94 2.28 -4.16
C GLU A 74 3.09 3.24 -4.46
N ALA A 75 4.15 2.69 -5.07
CA ALA A 75 5.34 3.46 -5.44
C ALA A 75 5.05 4.37 -6.63
N ASN A 76 5.66 5.55 -6.64
CA ASN A 76 5.52 6.49 -7.74
C ASN A 76 6.62 6.28 -8.78
N VAL A 77 6.22 6.21 -10.05
CA VAL A 77 7.16 6.26 -11.18
C VAL A 77 7.63 7.70 -11.33
N MET A 78 8.94 7.92 -11.19
CA MET A 78 9.54 9.24 -11.10
C MET A 78 10.13 9.74 -12.41
N ASP A 79 10.44 8.85 -13.34
CA ASP A 79 11.08 9.20 -14.60
C ASP A 79 10.79 8.18 -15.70
N THR A 80 11.25 8.47 -16.92
CA THR A 80 11.03 7.62 -18.09
C THR A 80 11.86 6.34 -18.10
N ASN A 81 12.81 6.19 -17.16
CA ASN A 81 13.60 4.98 -16.97
C ASN A 81 12.98 4.02 -15.95
N GLY A 82 11.80 4.35 -15.42
CA GLY A 82 11.12 3.51 -14.45
C GLY A 82 11.67 3.66 -13.02
N GLY A 83 12.36 4.75 -12.72
CA GLY A 83 12.81 5.06 -11.35
C GLY A 83 11.62 5.21 -10.41
N LEU A 84 11.73 4.63 -9.20
CA LEU A 84 10.69 4.69 -8.18
C LEU A 84 11.15 5.54 -7.00
N ASP A 85 10.18 6.00 -6.20
CA ASP A 85 10.43 6.89 -5.06
C ASP A 85 10.80 6.15 -3.75
N PHE A 86 11.16 4.88 -3.85
CA PHE A 86 11.67 4.07 -2.75
C PHE A 86 13.07 3.56 -3.07
N ALA A 87 13.92 3.51 -2.05
CA ALA A 87 15.19 2.79 -2.16
C ALA A 87 14.96 1.30 -2.44
N GLN A 88 15.86 0.69 -3.23
CA GLN A 88 15.76 -0.72 -3.61
C GLN A 88 15.65 -1.65 -2.39
N SER A 89 16.43 -1.35 -1.34
CA SER A 89 16.40 -2.12 -0.08
C SER A 89 15.03 -2.06 0.59
N ARG A 90 14.36 -0.92 0.51
CA ARG A 90 13.00 -0.76 1.07
C ARG A 90 11.98 -1.55 0.27
N LEU A 91 12.06 -1.50 -1.05
CA LEU A 91 11.16 -2.27 -1.92
C LEU A 91 11.24 -3.77 -1.67
N ARG A 92 12.46 -4.28 -1.45
CA ARG A 92 12.67 -5.71 -1.15
C ARG A 92 12.10 -6.14 0.20
N ALA A 93 11.92 -5.22 1.13
CA ALA A 93 11.38 -5.50 2.46
C ALA A 93 9.85 -5.49 2.48
N LEU A 94 9.18 -5.02 1.43
CA LEU A 94 7.72 -4.99 1.32
C LEU A 94 7.18 -6.31 0.77
N ASP A 95 5.97 -6.69 1.19
CA ASP A 95 5.31 -7.90 0.69
C ASP A 95 4.79 -7.72 -0.73
N TRP A 96 4.38 -6.49 -1.09
CA TRP A 96 3.72 -6.22 -2.36
C TRP A 96 3.92 -4.76 -2.75
N VAL A 97 4.17 -4.49 -4.03
CA VAL A 97 4.36 -3.13 -4.54
C VAL A 97 3.53 -2.95 -5.80
N VAL A 98 2.74 -1.88 -5.82
CA VAL A 98 2.08 -1.36 -7.02
C VAL A 98 2.90 -0.16 -7.48
N ALA A 99 3.18 -0.06 -8.77
CA ALA A 99 3.84 1.11 -9.34
C ALA A 99 2.83 1.91 -10.17
N SER A 100 2.73 3.18 -9.91
CA SER A 100 1.75 4.05 -10.56
C SER A 100 2.36 5.37 -11.00
N ILE A 101 1.73 6.00 -12.00
CA ILE A 101 2.09 7.32 -12.48
C ILE A 101 1.11 8.33 -11.87
N HIS A 102 1.66 9.31 -11.15
CA HIS A 102 0.87 10.39 -10.55
C HIS A 102 1.41 11.74 -11.02
N SER A 103 0.51 12.65 -11.41
CA SER A 103 0.90 13.97 -11.93
C SER A 103 1.88 14.74 -11.04
N PRO A 104 1.73 14.80 -9.70
CA PRO A 104 2.67 15.50 -8.84
C PRO A 104 4.09 14.96 -8.87
N CYS A 105 4.30 13.72 -9.30
CA CYS A 105 5.57 13.02 -9.27
C CYS A 105 6.31 13.05 -10.61
N ILE A 106 5.65 13.51 -11.68
CA ILE A 106 6.24 13.54 -13.01
C ILE A 106 6.91 14.89 -13.23
N PRO A 107 8.18 14.93 -13.72
CA PRO A 107 8.82 16.19 -14.07
C PRO A 107 8.00 16.93 -15.12
N GLY A 108 7.70 18.19 -14.84
CA GLY A 108 6.89 19.07 -15.69
C GLY A 108 7.60 19.56 -16.94
#